data_45d0d64205a239ad15ef9b5389c57403
#
_entry.id   45d0d64205a239ad15ef9b5389c57403
#
_cell.length_a   1.000
_cell.length_b   1.000
_cell.length_c   1.000
_cell.angle_alpha   90.00
_cell.angle_beta   90.00
_cell.angle_gamma   90.00
#
_symmetry.space_group_name_H-M   'P 1'
#
loop_
_entity.id
_entity.type
_entity.pdbx_description
1 polymer ?
#
loop_
_entity_poly.entity_id
_entity_poly.type
_entity_poly.pdbx_seq_one_letter_code
_entity_poly.pdbx_strand_id
1 'polypeptide(L)'
;MNRRAVLPILAILSLAFLLSPLARSQDTDDQQEQDAQAQAKAKQKKQKDLEKELLPVYREWLNGPVSYIITPEERSAFLHLETNEERENFIENFWERRNPDPGSADNTYKEDYYERIAYANEHYSSGIPGWKTDRGRISLMWGKPDDVETHPSGGPYTRPADEGGGETSTYPFEDWTYRYLPGIGENVVIEFVDPTGSGEYHLTMDPSEKDALTYVPGAGLTDMEAMGMSSKTQRFENTDGTHDPQALGMQPESMNEFSRLDLYAKIQQAPAVKFKDLEAVVDSRVTANQIHFDCQSDFLRITA
;
A
#
# COMPACT_ATOMS: atom_id res chain seq x y z
N MET A 1 -9.32 12.75 -91.31
CA MET A 1 -10.10 11.55 -90.96
C MET A 1 -9.81 11.18 -89.55
N ASN A 2 -10.83 11.33 -88.73
CA ASN A 2 -10.84 11.12 -87.23
C ASN A 2 -10.67 9.68 -86.88
N ARG A 3 -9.87 9.40 -85.87
CA ARG A 3 -10.16 8.31 -84.93
C ARG A 3 -9.76 8.71 -83.51
N ARG A 4 -10.78 8.91 -82.69
CA ARG A 4 -10.73 9.10 -81.28
C ARG A 4 -10.29 7.78 -80.62
N ALA A 5 -9.33 7.83 -79.70
CA ALA A 5 -9.03 6.77 -78.78
C ALA A 5 -9.58 7.15 -77.37
N VAL A 6 -10.55 6.39 -76.92
CA VAL A 6 -11.14 6.46 -75.58
C VAL A 6 -10.27 5.61 -74.63
N LEU A 7 -9.66 6.20 -73.61
CA LEU A 7 -9.04 5.49 -72.51
C LEU A 7 -10.09 5.17 -71.44
N PRO A 8 -10.09 3.99 -70.83
CA PRO A 8 -10.93 3.71 -69.74
C PRO A 8 -10.29 4.19 -68.41
N ILE A 9 -10.96 5.10 -67.77
CA ILE A 9 -10.76 5.45 -66.38
C ILE A 9 -11.53 4.40 -65.53
N LEU A 10 -10.84 3.39 -65.03
CA LEU A 10 -11.41 2.47 -64.01
C LEU A 10 -10.29 1.59 -63.44
N ALA A 11 -9.63 2.03 -62.39
CA ALA A 11 -8.90 1.19 -61.42
C ALA A 11 -8.10 2.01 -60.38
N ILE A 12 -8.69 2.96 -59.69
CA ILE A 12 -8.13 3.50 -58.43
C ILE A 12 -9.31 3.80 -57.50
N LEU A 13 -9.92 2.74 -56.96
CA LEU A 13 -10.91 2.87 -55.90
C LEU A 13 -11.09 1.54 -55.15
N SER A 14 -10.02 0.94 -54.65
CA SER A 14 -10.13 -0.24 -53.79
C SER A 14 -8.92 -0.49 -52.90
N LEU A 15 -8.26 0.57 -52.40
CA LEU A 15 -7.17 0.37 -51.40
C LEU A 15 -7.26 1.34 -50.19
N ALA A 16 -8.45 1.77 -49.81
CA ALA A 16 -8.65 2.69 -48.69
C ALA A 16 -9.55 2.12 -47.60
N PHE A 17 -9.72 0.77 -47.50
CA PHE A 17 -10.68 0.20 -46.54
C PHE A 17 -10.10 -0.89 -45.62
N LEU A 18 -8.77 -0.97 -45.39
CA LEU A 18 -8.16 -1.98 -44.54
C LEU A 18 -7.25 -1.43 -43.41
N LEU A 19 -7.37 -0.15 -43.05
CA LEU A 19 -6.54 0.46 -42.01
C LEU A 19 -7.33 1.15 -40.88
N SER A 20 -8.49 0.66 -40.50
CA SER A 20 -9.30 1.35 -39.47
C SER A 20 -10.04 0.47 -38.46
N PRO A 21 -9.44 -0.59 -37.87
CA PRO A 21 -9.95 -1.08 -36.58
C PRO A 21 -9.02 -0.81 -35.39
N LEU A 22 -7.75 -0.44 -35.59
CA LEU A 22 -6.82 -0.28 -34.46
C LEU A 22 -6.90 1.08 -33.74
N ALA A 23 -7.32 2.15 -34.43
CA ALA A 23 -7.45 3.48 -33.81
C ALA A 23 -8.69 3.60 -32.89
N ARG A 24 -9.72 2.79 -33.13
CA ARG A 24 -10.99 2.91 -32.38
C ARG A 24 -10.98 2.22 -31.02
N SER A 25 -10.06 1.30 -30.75
CA SER A 25 -9.92 0.65 -29.46
C SER A 25 -9.13 1.52 -28.46
N GLN A 26 -8.12 2.26 -28.90
CA GLN A 26 -7.36 3.14 -28.01
C GLN A 26 -8.19 4.33 -27.52
N ASP A 27 -8.99 4.97 -28.37
CA ASP A 27 -9.84 6.09 -27.98
C ASP A 27 -10.95 5.70 -26.96
N THR A 28 -11.39 4.43 -26.97
CA THR A 28 -12.38 3.95 -26.00
C THR A 28 -11.75 3.61 -24.64
N ASP A 29 -10.54 3.09 -24.61
CA ASP A 29 -9.81 2.77 -23.40
C ASP A 29 -9.38 4.06 -22.68
N ASP A 30 -8.86 5.05 -23.40
CA ASP A 30 -8.51 6.37 -22.87
C ASP A 30 -9.72 7.12 -22.30
N GLN A 31 -10.90 7.01 -22.93
CA GLN A 31 -12.14 7.60 -22.40
C GLN A 31 -12.63 6.90 -21.13
N GLN A 32 -12.57 5.57 -21.07
CA GLN A 32 -12.95 4.82 -19.88
C GLN A 32 -12.04 5.14 -18.70
N GLU A 33 -10.75 5.29 -18.94
CA GLU A 33 -9.78 5.66 -17.91
C GLU A 33 -9.98 7.09 -17.40
N GLN A 34 -10.28 8.04 -18.28
CA GLN A 34 -10.62 9.41 -17.91
C GLN A 34 -11.92 9.50 -17.12
N ASP A 35 -12.95 8.75 -17.51
CA ASP A 35 -14.23 8.70 -16.80
C ASP A 35 -14.07 8.05 -15.41
N ALA A 36 -13.28 6.99 -15.28
CA ALA A 36 -12.95 6.36 -14.01
C ALA A 36 -12.20 7.32 -13.06
N GLN A 37 -11.22 8.04 -13.59
CA GLN A 37 -10.48 9.06 -12.83
C GLN A 37 -11.38 10.23 -12.41
N ALA A 38 -12.29 10.68 -13.26
CA ALA A 38 -13.24 11.73 -12.94
C ALA A 38 -14.21 11.30 -11.83
N GLN A 39 -14.71 10.06 -11.91
CA GLN A 39 -15.59 9.49 -10.87
C GLN A 39 -14.84 9.32 -9.53
N ALA A 40 -13.59 8.85 -9.56
CA ALA A 40 -12.77 8.74 -8.35
C ALA A 40 -12.53 10.10 -7.69
N LYS A 41 -12.20 11.13 -8.47
CA LYS A 41 -12.05 12.51 -7.98
C LYS A 41 -13.35 13.08 -7.41
N ALA A 42 -14.49 12.82 -8.05
CA ALA A 42 -15.80 13.23 -7.56
C ALA A 42 -16.16 12.56 -6.24
N LYS A 43 -15.90 11.25 -6.12
CA LYS A 43 -16.09 10.47 -4.89
C LYS A 43 -15.22 11.00 -3.74
N GLN A 44 -13.94 11.28 -4.01
CA GLN A 44 -13.02 11.86 -3.02
C GLN A 44 -13.46 13.25 -2.58
N LYS A 45 -13.92 14.10 -3.51
CA LYS A 45 -14.43 15.43 -3.16
C LYS A 45 -15.65 15.33 -2.25
N LYS A 46 -16.61 14.46 -2.58
CA LYS A 46 -17.80 14.23 -1.76
C LYS A 46 -17.43 13.76 -0.34
N GLN A 47 -16.49 12.83 -0.22
CA GLN A 47 -16.00 12.38 1.09
C GLN A 47 -15.38 13.52 1.90
N LYS A 48 -14.52 14.35 1.29
CA LYS A 48 -13.92 15.51 1.96
C LYS A 48 -14.95 16.55 2.42
N ASP A 49 -16.04 16.71 1.66
CA ASP A 49 -17.09 17.66 2.05
C ASP A 49 -17.90 17.10 3.23
N LEU A 50 -18.23 15.80 3.25
CA LEU A 50 -18.85 15.14 4.40
C LEU A 50 -17.96 15.19 5.66
N GLU A 51 -16.64 15.01 5.51
CA GLU A 51 -15.71 15.14 6.64
C GLU A 51 -15.71 16.53 7.28
N LYS A 52 -15.92 17.59 6.50
CA LYS A 52 -15.98 18.97 7.03
C LYS A 52 -17.21 19.20 7.91
N GLU A 53 -18.27 18.46 7.66
CA GLU A 53 -19.53 18.54 8.43
C GLU A 53 -19.45 17.82 9.77
N LEU A 54 -18.47 16.93 9.96
CA LEU A 54 -18.27 16.21 11.21
C LEU A 54 -17.84 17.15 12.34
N LEU A 55 -18.30 16.85 13.56
CA LEU A 55 -17.76 17.44 14.77
C LEU A 55 -16.25 17.20 14.88
N PRO A 56 -15.48 18.11 15.47
CA PRO A 56 -14.03 17.97 15.58
C PRO A 56 -13.57 16.64 16.18
N VAL A 57 -14.26 16.15 17.21
CA VAL A 57 -13.93 14.89 17.91
C VAL A 57 -14.01 13.67 16.97
N TYR A 58 -15.04 13.61 16.13
CA TYR A 58 -15.21 12.50 15.17
C TYR A 58 -14.26 12.60 14.00
N ARG A 59 -13.96 13.84 13.57
CA ARG A 59 -12.94 14.08 12.55
C ARG A 59 -11.55 13.70 13.03
N GLU A 60 -11.22 14.01 14.27
CA GLU A 60 -9.95 13.62 14.88
C GLU A 60 -9.85 12.10 15.06
N TRP A 61 -10.92 11.44 15.47
CA TRP A 61 -10.97 9.99 15.52
C TRP A 61 -10.74 9.36 14.15
N LEU A 62 -11.47 9.81 13.12
CA LEU A 62 -11.42 9.26 11.77
C LEU A 62 -10.07 9.48 11.06
N ASN A 63 -9.42 10.62 11.31
CA ASN A 63 -8.17 11.04 10.67
C ASN A 63 -6.95 10.89 11.58
N GLY A 64 -7.15 10.44 12.82
CA GLY A 64 -6.10 10.13 13.77
C GLY A 64 -5.49 8.74 13.50
N PRO A 65 -4.89 8.12 14.52
CA PRO A 65 -4.26 6.81 14.39
C PRO A 65 -5.18 5.72 13.80
N VAL A 66 -6.48 5.77 14.07
CA VAL A 66 -7.48 4.83 13.54
C VAL A 66 -7.52 4.80 12.00
N SER A 67 -7.09 5.88 11.34
CA SER A 67 -7.04 5.96 9.88
C SER A 67 -6.23 4.84 9.21
N TYR A 68 -5.32 4.20 9.93
CA TYR A 68 -4.48 3.10 9.43
C TYR A 68 -5.14 1.73 9.48
N ILE A 69 -6.18 1.57 10.29
CA ILE A 69 -6.85 0.28 10.48
C ILE A 69 -8.33 0.30 10.08
N ILE A 70 -8.89 1.46 9.79
CA ILE A 70 -10.25 1.59 9.28
C ILE A 70 -10.28 1.26 7.78
N THR A 71 -11.20 0.36 7.37
CA THR A 71 -11.33 0.03 5.96
C THR A 71 -12.00 1.16 5.18
N PRO A 72 -11.83 1.23 3.84
CA PRO A 72 -12.52 2.22 3.01
C PRO A 72 -14.04 2.16 3.14
N GLU A 73 -14.60 0.96 3.31
CA GLU A 73 -16.03 0.69 3.50
C GLU A 73 -16.50 1.23 4.84
N GLU A 74 -15.78 0.91 5.94
CA GLU A 74 -16.05 1.42 7.28
C GLU A 74 -15.99 2.95 7.32
N ARG A 75 -14.96 3.54 6.70
CA ARG A 75 -14.83 5.00 6.59
C ARG A 75 -15.99 5.62 5.83
N SER A 76 -16.40 4.99 4.73
CA SER A 76 -17.55 5.44 3.95
C SER A 76 -18.83 5.36 4.76
N ALA A 77 -19.06 4.26 5.47
CA ALA A 77 -20.23 4.07 6.33
C ALA A 77 -20.28 5.14 7.43
N PHE A 78 -19.18 5.38 8.14
CA PHE A 78 -19.08 6.38 9.20
C PHE A 78 -19.44 7.79 8.70
N LEU A 79 -19.00 8.17 7.51
CA LEU A 79 -19.28 9.47 6.91
C LEU A 79 -20.76 9.69 6.53
N HIS A 80 -21.52 8.62 6.38
CA HIS A 80 -22.94 8.69 6.04
C HIS A 80 -23.86 8.60 7.26
N LEU A 81 -23.32 8.46 8.47
CA LEU A 81 -24.10 8.50 9.70
C LEU A 81 -24.62 9.91 9.97
N GLU A 82 -25.88 10.02 10.38
CA GLU A 82 -26.54 11.32 10.54
C GLU A 82 -26.45 11.85 11.97
N THR A 83 -26.52 10.95 12.97
CA THR A 83 -26.57 11.33 14.39
C THR A 83 -25.26 11.04 15.11
N ASN A 84 -25.04 11.72 16.22
CA ASN A 84 -23.87 11.45 17.08
C ASN A 84 -24.00 10.10 17.78
N GLU A 85 -25.22 9.68 18.12
CA GLU A 85 -25.47 8.38 18.74
C GLU A 85 -25.09 7.23 17.79
N GLU A 86 -25.43 7.35 16.51
CA GLU A 86 -24.99 6.38 15.49
C GLU A 86 -23.47 6.32 15.37
N ARG A 87 -22.78 7.47 15.47
CA ARG A 87 -21.32 7.52 15.41
C ARG A 87 -20.67 6.89 16.63
N GLU A 88 -21.20 7.12 17.82
CA GLU A 88 -20.70 6.47 19.04
C GLU A 88 -20.90 4.93 18.98
N ASN A 89 -22.08 4.48 18.57
CA ASN A 89 -22.37 3.07 18.36
C ASN A 89 -21.44 2.45 17.29
N PHE A 90 -21.16 3.19 16.23
CA PHE A 90 -20.20 2.75 15.21
C PHE A 90 -18.80 2.56 15.79
N ILE A 91 -18.31 3.52 16.59
CA ILE A 91 -17.00 3.45 17.23
C ILE A 91 -16.91 2.25 18.17
N GLU A 92 -17.95 1.97 18.97
CA GLU A 92 -18.00 0.78 19.81
C GLU A 92 -17.93 -0.49 18.98
N ASN A 93 -18.77 -0.61 17.95
CA ASN A 93 -18.79 -1.74 17.04
C ASN A 93 -17.48 -1.90 16.26
N PHE A 94 -16.84 -0.80 15.91
CA PHE A 94 -15.53 -0.80 15.23
C PHE A 94 -14.47 -1.55 16.07
N TRP A 95 -14.42 -1.28 17.36
CA TRP A 95 -13.49 -1.97 18.27
C TRP A 95 -13.95 -3.40 18.55
N GLU A 96 -15.25 -3.63 18.74
CA GLU A 96 -15.79 -4.98 19.02
C GLU A 96 -15.51 -5.97 17.87
N ARG A 97 -15.64 -5.55 16.63
CA ARG A 97 -15.27 -6.38 15.46
C ARG A 97 -13.81 -6.80 15.42
N ARG A 98 -12.97 -6.09 16.12
CA ARG A 98 -11.53 -6.36 16.23
C ARG A 98 -11.16 -7.07 17.52
N ASN A 99 -12.12 -7.21 18.42
CA ASN A 99 -11.93 -7.91 19.69
C ASN A 99 -11.67 -9.40 19.44
N PRO A 100 -10.53 -9.95 19.89
CA PRO A 100 -10.25 -11.38 19.74
C PRO A 100 -11.15 -12.28 20.60
N ASP A 101 -11.77 -11.73 21.65
CA ASP A 101 -12.73 -12.41 22.53
C ASP A 101 -14.06 -11.65 22.59
N PRO A 102 -14.96 -11.85 21.57
CA PRO A 102 -16.25 -11.19 21.54
C PRO A 102 -17.11 -11.69 22.70
N GLY A 103 -17.43 -10.82 23.62
CA GLY A 103 -18.18 -11.13 24.85
C GLY A 103 -17.38 -10.91 26.12
N SER A 104 -16.08 -10.64 26.03
CA SER A 104 -15.30 -10.06 27.12
C SER A 104 -15.66 -8.59 27.31
N ALA A 105 -15.69 -8.13 28.55
CA ALA A 105 -15.83 -6.71 28.86
C ALA A 105 -14.58 -5.91 28.43
N ASP A 106 -13.43 -6.59 28.36
CA ASP A 106 -12.15 -6.00 28.03
C ASP A 106 -11.81 -6.30 26.56
N ASN A 107 -11.54 -5.26 25.80
CA ASN A 107 -11.13 -5.38 24.40
C ASN A 107 -9.60 -5.27 24.30
N THR A 108 -8.94 -6.41 24.34
CA THR A 108 -7.47 -6.50 24.34
C THR A 108 -6.86 -5.93 23.05
N TYR A 109 -7.53 -6.04 21.91
CA TYR A 109 -7.06 -5.43 20.66
C TYR A 109 -7.04 -3.90 20.74
N LYS A 110 -8.08 -3.31 21.33
CA LYS A 110 -8.16 -1.86 21.52
C LYS A 110 -7.06 -1.37 22.47
N GLU A 111 -6.85 -2.08 23.57
CA GLU A 111 -5.79 -1.77 24.54
C GLU A 111 -4.41 -1.84 23.89
N ASP A 112 -4.07 -2.94 23.25
CA ASP A 112 -2.83 -3.13 22.50
C ASP A 112 -2.63 -2.01 21.46
N TYR A 113 -3.71 -1.60 20.79
CA TYR A 113 -3.62 -0.56 19.77
C TYR A 113 -3.24 0.80 20.37
N TYR A 114 -3.83 1.16 21.51
CA TYR A 114 -3.46 2.40 22.20
C TYR A 114 -2.05 2.32 22.81
N GLU A 115 -1.63 1.17 23.29
CA GLU A 115 -0.23 0.95 23.71
C GLU A 115 0.76 1.14 22.56
N ARG A 116 0.44 0.62 21.37
CA ARG A 116 1.26 0.84 20.16
C ARG A 116 1.34 2.31 19.78
N ILE A 117 0.25 3.08 19.91
CA ILE A 117 0.27 4.53 19.68
C ILE A 117 1.22 5.22 20.67
N ALA A 118 1.13 4.88 21.95
CA ALA A 118 2.01 5.43 22.97
C ALA A 118 3.47 5.09 22.69
N TYR A 119 3.76 3.82 22.40
CA TYR A 119 5.09 3.34 22.05
C TYR A 119 5.65 4.05 20.81
N ALA A 120 4.84 4.17 19.75
CA ALA A 120 5.27 4.85 18.53
C ALA A 120 5.61 6.31 18.78
N ASN A 121 4.81 7.01 19.62
CA ASN A 121 5.10 8.40 19.97
C ASN A 121 6.37 8.55 20.81
N GLU A 122 6.68 7.59 21.65
CA GLU A 122 7.89 7.60 22.48
C GLU A 122 9.15 7.30 21.65
N HIS A 123 9.08 6.31 20.74
CA HIS A 123 10.28 5.75 20.10
C HIS A 123 10.50 6.22 18.66
N TYR A 124 9.46 6.64 17.94
CA TYR A 124 9.57 6.95 16.52
C TYR A 124 9.30 8.42 16.18
N SER A 125 9.17 9.30 17.19
CA SER A 125 8.98 10.74 16.94
C SER A 125 10.25 11.37 16.35
N SER A 126 10.11 12.10 15.25
CA SER A 126 11.19 12.77 14.54
C SER A 126 10.74 14.17 14.04
N GLY A 127 10.33 15.04 14.97
CA GLY A 127 9.74 16.34 14.62
C GLY A 127 8.24 16.25 14.26
N ILE A 128 7.72 15.05 14.02
CA ILE A 128 6.30 14.74 13.87
C ILE A 128 5.92 13.69 14.92
N PRO A 129 4.61 13.57 15.28
CA PRO A 129 4.16 12.51 16.18
C PRO A 129 4.57 11.14 15.65
N GLY A 130 5.09 10.27 16.52
CA GLY A 130 5.65 8.98 16.11
C GLY A 130 4.67 8.07 15.37
N TRP A 131 3.38 8.11 15.72
CA TRP A 131 2.35 7.36 15.01
C TRP A 131 2.17 7.78 13.53
N LYS A 132 2.66 8.98 13.14
CA LYS A 132 2.61 9.47 11.75
C LYS A 132 3.82 9.10 10.92
N THR A 133 4.92 8.67 11.55
CA THR A 133 6.09 8.17 10.84
C THR A 133 5.81 6.83 10.17
N ASP A 134 6.60 6.46 9.19
CA ASP A 134 6.43 5.17 8.52
C ASP A 134 6.59 3.99 9.49
N ARG A 135 7.61 4.04 10.38
CA ARG A 135 7.77 3.03 11.45
C ARG A 135 6.55 2.96 12.35
N GLY A 136 6.03 4.11 12.80
CA GLY A 136 4.83 4.17 13.62
C GLY A 136 3.62 3.59 12.91
N ARG A 137 3.39 3.96 11.65
CA ARG A 137 2.29 3.44 10.83
C ARG A 137 2.33 1.92 10.71
N ILE A 138 3.48 1.36 10.35
CA ILE A 138 3.64 -0.10 10.24
C ILE A 138 3.44 -0.78 11.60
N SER A 139 4.01 -0.23 12.67
CA SER A 139 3.82 -0.73 14.03
C SER A 139 2.35 -0.72 14.48
N LEU A 140 1.58 0.32 14.11
CA LEU A 140 0.16 0.40 14.42
C LEU A 140 -0.65 -0.66 13.65
N MET A 141 -0.36 -0.84 12.36
CA MET A 141 -1.10 -1.79 11.53
C MET A 141 -0.78 -3.25 11.84
N TRP A 142 0.50 -3.57 11.94
CA TRP A 142 0.96 -4.95 11.98
C TRP A 142 1.49 -5.38 13.36
N GLY A 143 1.68 -4.42 14.26
CA GLY A 143 2.23 -4.68 15.58
C GLY A 143 3.75 -4.68 15.59
N LYS A 144 4.31 -5.17 16.72
CA LYS A 144 5.75 -5.28 16.90
C LYS A 144 6.31 -6.37 15.98
N PRO A 145 7.42 -6.11 15.25
CA PRO A 145 8.11 -7.15 14.48
C PRO A 145 8.67 -8.24 15.39
N ASP A 146 8.86 -9.44 14.82
CA ASP A 146 9.49 -10.57 15.53
C ASP A 146 10.97 -10.34 15.77
N ASP A 147 11.65 -9.69 14.82
CA ASP A 147 13.05 -9.30 14.91
C ASP A 147 13.30 -7.94 14.26
N VAL A 148 14.30 -7.23 14.77
CA VAL A 148 14.72 -5.91 14.26
C VAL A 148 16.23 -5.88 14.17
N GLU A 149 16.75 -5.81 12.95
CA GLU A 149 18.14 -5.49 12.70
C GLU A 149 18.29 -3.97 12.55
N THR A 150 19.19 -3.36 13.33
CA THR A 150 19.36 -1.90 13.35
C THR A 150 20.79 -1.49 13.04
N HIS A 151 20.94 -0.53 12.12
CA HIS A 151 22.18 0.12 11.78
C HIS A 151 22.06 1.65 12.00
N PRO A 152 22.04 2.11 13.26
CA PRO A 152 21.60 3.48 13.59
C PRO A 152 22.58 4.57 13.15
N SER A 153 23.81 4.19 12.79
CA SER A 153 24.82 5.12 12.29
C SER A 153 25.20 4.87 10.83
N GLY A 154 24.57 3.85 10.19
CA GLY A 154 25.05 3.36 8.92
C GLY A 154 26.51 2.87 9.00
N GLY A 155 27.29 3.03 7.93
CA GLY A 155 28.71 2.69 7.87
C GLY A 155 29.01 1.46 7.02
N PRO A 156 30.19 0.81 7.20
CA PRO A 156 30.58 -0.33 6.38
C PRO A 156 29.54 -1.45 6.42
N TYR A 157 29.16 -1.92 5.26
CA TYR A 157 28.13 -2.95 5.08
C TYR A 157 28.53 -3.92 3.96
N THR A 158 28.44 -5.22 4.24
CA THR A 158 28.61 -6.26 3.24
C THR A 158 27.24 -6.69 2.76
N ARG A 159 26.94 -6.41 1.49
CA ARG A 159 25.64 -6.76 0.91
C ARG A 159 25.51 -8.27 0.83
N PRO A 160 24.34 -8.83 1.17
CA PRO A 160 24.03 -10.21 0.87
C PRO A 160 23.95 -10.44 -0.65
N ALA A 161 24.01 -11.70 -1.08
CA ALA A 161 24.08 -12.05 -2.50
C ALA A 161 22.84 -11.59 -3.30
N ASP A 162 21.69 -11.54 -2.65
CA ASP A 162 20.41 -11.09 -3.22
C ASP A 162 20.34 -9.55 -3.40
N GLU A 163 21.20 -8.79 -2.72
CA GLU A 163 21.42 -7.36 -2.94
C GLU A 163 22.60 -7.07 -3.90
N GLY A 164 23.13 -8.10 -4.55
CA GLY A 164 24.25 -8.01 -5.50
C GLY A 164 25.63 -8.20 -4.92
N GLY A 165 25.79 -8.51 -3.64
CA GLY A 165 27.08 -8.74 -2.97
C GLY A 165 27.98 -7.50 -2.91
N GLY A 166 29.21 -7.71 -2.48
CA GLY A 166 30.22 -6.66 -2.38
C GLY A 166 30.11 -5.80 -1.13
N GLU A 167 31.11 -4.93 -0.93
CA GLU A 167 31.18 -4.03 0.23
C GLU A 167 30.72 -2.62 -0.14
N THR A 168 29.98 -1.98 0.75
CA THR A 168 29.55 -0.59 0.63
C THR A 168 29.54 0.12 1.97
N SER A 169 29.04 1.34 2.00
CA SER A 169 28.69 2.06 3.21
C SER A 169 27.22 2.46 3.13
N THR A 170 26.48 2.32 4.21
CA THR A 170 25.05 2.60 4.24
C THR A 170 24.74 3.90 4.99
N TYR A 171 23.56 4.45 4.72
CA TYR A 171 22.85 5.34 5.61
C TYR A 171 22.33 4.56 6.84
N PRO A 172 21.84 5.22 7.89
CA PRO A 172 21.09 4.56 8.94
C PRO A 172 19.89 3.80 8.36
N PHE A 173 19.71 2.54 8.79
CA PHE A 173 18.59 1.73 8.34
C PHE A 173 18.16 0.73 9.40
N GLU A 174 16.94 0.20 9.28
CA GLU A 174 16.38 -0.86 10.10
C GLU A 174 15.64 -1.86 9.21
N ASP A 175 15.86 -3.16 9.45
CA ASP A 175 15.14 -4.26 8.83
C ASP A 175 14.24 -4.91 9.87
N TRP A 176 12.94 -4.82 9.63
CA TRP A 176 11.91 -5.39 10.49
C TRP A 176 11.42 -6.70 9.91
N THR A 177 11.68 -7.79 10.61
CA THR A 177 11.26 -9.13 10.18
C THR A 177 9.98 -9.55 10.90
N TYR A 178 8.98 -9.92 10.12
CA TYR A 178 7.73 -10.53 10.58
C TYR A 178 7.69 -11.98 10.09
N ARG A 179 7.57 -12.94 11.02
CA ARG A 179 7.41 -14.36 10.66
C ARG A 179 6.16 -14.64 9.85
N TYR A 180 5.10 -13.90 10.15
CA TYR A 180 3.83 -14.02 9.45
C TYR A 180 3.01 -12.73 9.52
N LEU A 181 2.59 -12.22 8.37
CA LEU A 181 1.63 -11.13 8.26
C LEU A 181 0.34 -11.63 7.59
N PRO A 182 -0.83 -11.50 8.27
CA PRO A 182 -2.10 -11.97 7.72
C PRO A 182 -2.43 -11.33 6.38
N GLY A 183 -2.72 -12.15 5.35
CA GLY A 183 -3.04 -11.67 4.01
C GLY A 183 -1.85 -11.25 3.14
N ILE A 184 -0.62 -11.28 3.71
CA ILE A 184 0.61 -10.95 2.98
C ILE A 184 1.47 -12.19 2.78
N GLY A 185 1.92 -12.84 3.86
CA GLY A 185 2.76 -14.04 3.76
C GLY A 185 3.63 -14.29 4.97
N GLU A 186 4.62 -15.16 4.78
CA GLU A 186 5.61 -15.55 5.79
C GLU A 186 6.96 -14.91 5.51
N ASN A 187 7.76 -14.71 6.58
CA ASN A 187 9.10 -14.15 6.52
C ASN A 187 9.19 -12.83 5.75
N VAL A 188 8.29 -11.92 6.10
CA VAL A 188 8.21 -10.59 5.48
C VAL A 188 9.24 -9.68 6.14
N VAL A 189 10.15 -9.13 5.33
CA VAL A 189 11.11 -8.11 5.76
C VAL A 189 10.64 -6.75 5.25
N ILE A 190 10.60 -5.78 6.16
CA ILE A 190 10.23 -4.39 5.88
C ILE A 190 11.42 -3.53 6.23
N GLU A 191 11.99 -2.85 5.24
CA GLU A 191 13.17 -2.01 5.40
C GLU A 191 12.78 -0.53 5.56
N PHE A 192 13.46 0.14 6.49
CA PHE A 192 13.35 1.57 6.72
C PHE A 192 14.72 2.22 6.65
N VAL A 193 14.84 3.32 5.93
CA VAL A 193 16.09 4.04 5.70
C VAL A 193 15.98 5.50 6.14
N ASP A 194 17.04 6.05 6.73
CA ASP A 194 17.20 7.47 7.03
C ASP A 194 18.39 8.09 6.30
N PRO A 195 18.24 8.47 5.02
CA PRO A 195 19.35 9.03 4.23
C PRO A 195 19.84 10.38 4.75
N THR A 196 19.06 11.04 5.59
CA THR A 196 19.37 12.37 6.13
C THR A 196 20.06 12.32 7.49
N GLY A 197 20.02 11.18 8.17
CA GLY A 197 20.53 11.04 9.53
C GLY A 197 19.73 11.86 10.55
N SER A 198 18.49 12.20 10.25
CA SER A 198 17.62 13.03 11.10
C SER A 198 16.85 12.23 12.16
N GLY A 199 16.87 10.90 12.08
CA GLY A 199 16.05 10.00 12.86
C GLY A 199 14.67 9.76 12.24
N GLU A 200 14.36 10.37 11.09
CA GLU A 200 13.16 10.15 10.33
C GLU A 200 13.41 9.05 9.30
N TYR A 201 13.05 7.83 9.69
CA TYR A 201 13.17 6.65 8.85
C TYR A 201 11.93 6.54 7.96
N HIS A 202 12.11 6.38 6.66
CA HIS A 202 11.03 6.13 5.72
C HIS A 202 11.07 4.69 5.19
N LEU A 203 9.91 4.17 4.89
CA LEU A 203 9.74 2.83 4.34
C LEU A 203 10.28 2.80 2.91
N THR A 204 11.20 1.88 2.61
CA THR A 204 11.72 1.69 1.25
C THR A 204 11.31 0.35 0.65
N MET A 205 11.21 0.33 -0.66
CA MET A 205 11.06 -0.89 -1.48
C MET A 205 12.36 -1.29 -2.15
N ASP A 206 13.31 -0.38 -2.21
CA ASP A 206 14.56 -0.57 -2.91
C ASP A 206 15.72 -0.75 -1.92
N PRO A 207 16.27 -1.96 -1.78
CA PRO A 207 17.39 -2.22 -0.89
C PRO A 207 18.63 -1.38 -1.21
N SER A 208 18.72 -0.85 -2.43
CA SER A 208 19.86 0.03 -2.80
C SER A 208 19.74 1.44 -2.24
N GLU A 209 18.57 1.84 -1.73
CA GLU A 209 18.36 3.18 -1.16
C GLU A 209 19.19 3.43 0.10
N LYS A 210 19.47 2.37 0.88
CA LYS A 210 20.37 2.45 2.03
C LYS A 210 21.84 2.67 1.65
N ASP A 211 22.23 2.43 0.39
CA ASP A 211 23.62 2.52 -0.09
C ASP A 211 24.07 3.98 -0.26
N ALA A 212 24.84 4.48 0.69
CA ALA A 212 25.39 5.83 0.66
C ALA A 212 26.44 6.05 -0.45
N LEU A 213 26.99 4.98 -1.02
CA LEU A 213 27.98 5.04 -2.10
C LEU A 213 27.39 4.86 -3.49
N THR A 214 26.06 4.77 -3.60
CA THR A 214 25.34 4.56 -4.87
C THR A 214 25.83 5.50 -5.99
N TYR A 215 26.01 6.77 -5.70
CA TYR A 215 26.43 7.79 -6.67
C TYR A 215 27.93 8.10 -6.66
N VAL A 216 28.74 7.35 -5.89
CA VAL A 216 30.19 7.57 -5.81
C VAL A 216 30.89 6.69 -6.83
N PRO A 217 31.56 7.26 -7.86
CA PRO A 217 32.27 6.46 -8.86
C PRO A 217 33.35 5.56 -8.25
N GLY A 218 33.36 4.29 -8.64
CA GLY A 218 34.39 3.32 -8.26
C GLY A 218 34.35 2.86 -6.79
N ALA A 219 33.36 3.29 -6.00
CA ALA A 219 33.15 2.83 -4.63
C ALA A 219 31.79 2.11 -4.49
N GLY A 220 31.65 1.23 -3.50
CA GLY A 220 30.42 0.48 -3.28
C GLY A 220 30.01 -0.38 -4.49
N LEU A 221 30.95 -1.06 -5.09
CA LEU A 221 30.70 -1.94 -6.24
C LEU A 221 30.04 -3.23 -5.78
N THR A 222 29.11 -3.74 -6.59
CA THR A 222 28.62 -5.11 -6.46
C THR A 222 29.68 -6.11 -6.91
N ASP A 223 29.49 -7.39 -6.59
CA ASP A 223 30.41 -8.44 -7.02
C ASP A 223 30.56 -8.48 -8.55
N MET A 224 29.47 -8.32 -9.29
CA MET A 224 29.48 -8.31 -10.75
C MET A 224 30.20 -7.09 -11.32
N GLU A 225 30.03 -5.92 -10.70
CA GLU A 225 30.75 -4.69 -11.08
C GLU A 225 32.24 -4.78 -10.76
N ALA A 226 32.60 -5.37 -9.62
CA ALA A 226 33.98 -5.61 -9.26
C ALA A 226 34.69 -6.58 -10.20
N MET A 227 34.00 -7.55 -10.75
CA MET A 227 34.46 -8.50 -11.76
C MET A 227 34.47 -7.89 -13.19
N GLY A 228 33.95 -6.68 -13.38
CA GLY A 228 33.82 -6.05 -14.69
C GLY A 228 32.78 -6.66 -15.62
N MET A 229 31.82 -7.43 -15.06
CA MET A 229 30.72 -8.04 -15.78
C MET A 229 29.53 -7.10 -15.92
N SER A 230 29.45 -6.08 -15.11
CA SER A 230 28.48 -4.99 -15.20
C SER A 230 29.15 -3.65 -14.87
N SER A 231 28.48 -2.54 -15.15
CA SER A 231 28.96 -1.22 -14.75
C SER A 231 27.97 -0.56 -13.80
N LYS A 232 28.48 0.24 -12.88
CA LYS A 232 27.67 0.98 -11.92
C LYS A 232 26.66 1.92 -12.60
N THR A 233 27.00 2.44 -13.79
CA THR A 233 26.10 3.25 -14.62
C THR A 233 24.88 2.46 -15.09
N GLN A 234 24.99 1.17 -15.30
CA GLN A 234 23.87 0.31 -15.72
C GLN A 234 22.79 0.17 -14.64
N ARG A 235 23.07 0.48 -13.38
CA ARG A 235 22.03 0.55 -12.35
C ARG A 235 21.03 1.69 -12.60
N PHE A 236 21.41 2.71 -13.37
CA PHE A 236 20.70 3.98 -13.54
C PHE A 236 20.32 4.28 -14.98
N GLU A 237 20.76 3.47 -15.95
CA GLU A 237 20.60 3.78 -17.40
C GLU A 237 19.19 3.56 -17.93
N ASN A 238 18.33 2.89 -17.22
CA ASN A 238 16.97 2.66 -17.70
C ASN A 238 16.01 3.76 -17.22
N THR A 239 16.01 4.89 -17.92
CA THR A 239 15.07 6.01 -17.75
C THR A 239 13.61 5.62 -18.09
N ASP A 240 13.40 4.43 -18.66
CA ASP A 240 12.08 3.91 -19.06
C ASP A 240 11.50 2.89 -18.06
N GLY A 241 12.17 2.64 -16.91
CA GLY A 241 11.75 1.67 -15.92
C GLY A 241 12.01 0.21 -16.30
N THR A 242 12.72 -0.04 -17.40
CA THR A 242 13.15 -1.38 -17.77
C THR A 242 14.55 -1.65 -17.22
N HIS A 243 14.66 -2.55 -16.25
CA HIS A 243 15.96 -3.07 -15.82
C HIS A 243 16.52 -4.02 -16.87
N ASP A 244 17.86 -4.06 -16.98
CA ASP A 244 18.54 -5.03 -17.85
C ASP A 244 18.06 -6.46 -17.50
N PRO A 245 17.42 -7.18 -18.46
CA PRO A 245 16.97 -8.54 -18.20
C PRO A 245 18.08 -9.49 -17.77
N GLN A 246 19.33 -9.19 -18.04
CA GLN A 246 20.49 -9.98 -17.62
C GLN A 246 20.87 -9.72 -16.15
N ALA A 247 20.65 -8.51 -15.64
CA ALA A 247 20.79 -8.21 -14.21
C ALA A 247 19.65 -8.82 -13.38
N LEU A 248 18.43 -8.86 -13.94
CA LEU A 248 17.26 -9.51 -13.32
C LEU A 248 17.36 -11.03 -13.24
N GLY A 249 18.11 -11.67 -14.15
CA GLY A 249 18.26 -13.13 -14.18
C GLY A 249 19.05 -13.74 -13.02
N MET A 250 19.66 -12.92 -12.15
CA MET A 250 20.41 -13.36 -10.97
C MET A 250 19.72 -13.07 -9.64
N GLN A 251 18.58 -12.36 -9.64
CA GLN A 251 17.80 -12.17 -8.43
C GLN A 251 16.80 -13.32 -8.26
N PRO A 252 16.63 -13.86 -7.04
CA PRO A 252 15.57 -14.81 -6.76
C PRO A 252 14.20 -14.26 -7.23
N GLU A 253 13.33 -15.11 -7.71
CA GLU A 253 12.00 -14.75 -8.23
C GLU A 253 11.16 -13.94 -7.21
N SER A 254 11.40 -14.17 -5.90
CA SER A 254 10.80 -13.45 -4.79
C SER A 254 11.23 -11.98 -4.68
N MET A 255 12.28 -11.57 -5.38
CA MET A 255 12.88 -10.23 -5.31
C MET A 255 12.63 -9.39 -6.57
N ASN A 256 11.78 -9.85 -7.49
CA ASN A 256 11.46 -9.05 -8.67
C ASN A 256 10.67 -7.78 -8.28
N GLU A 257 10.79 -6.74 -9.08
CA GLU A 257 10.20 -5.41 -8.82
C GLU A 257 8.68 -5.47 -8.63
N PHE A 258 7.97 -6.28 -9.42
CA PHE A 258 6.52 -6.45 -9.29
C PHE A 258 6.13 -7.09 -7.97
N SER A 259 6.87 -8.08 -7.50
CA SER A 259 6.63 -8.71 -6.19
C SER A 259 6.87 -7.74 -5.05
N ARG A 260 7.88 -6.88 -5.15
CA ARG A 260 8.14 -5.82 -4.17
C ARG A 260 7.05 -4.77 -4.17
N LEU A 261 6.59 -4.32 -5.33
CA LEU A 261 5.47 -3.39 -5.44
C LEU A 261 4.17 -3.96 -4.87
N ASP A 262 3.86 -5.23 -5.15
CA ASP A 262 2.68 -5.91 -4.60
C ASP A 262 2.76 -6.04 -3.08
N LEU A 263 3.93 -6.43 -2.55
CA LEU A 263 4.18 -6.49 -1.12
C LEU A 263 4.03 -5.12 -0.47
N TYR A 264 4.63 -4.08 -1.03
CA TYR A 264 4.54 -2.71 -0.54
C TYR A 264 3.09 -2.20 -0.53
N ALA A 265 2.34 -2.46 -1.59
CA ALA A 265 0.94 -2.10 -1.68
C ALA A 265 0.10 -2.81 -0.60
N LYS A 266 0.35 -4.09 -0.35
CA LYS A 266 -0.33 -4.87 0.70
C LYS A 266 0.03 -4.40 2.12
N ILE A 267 1.30 -4.12 2.37
CA ILE A 267 1.77 -3.63 3.68
C ILE A 267 1.10 -2.31 4.06
N GLN A 268 0.79 -1.47 3.09
CA GLN A 268 0.16 -0.17 3.33
C GLN A 268 -1.36 -0.20 3.44
N GLN A 269 -2.00 -1.34 3.15
CA GLN A 269 -3.44 -1.50 3.29
C GLN A 269 -3.82 -1.80 4.75
N ALA A 270 -4.99 -1.32 5.16
CA ALA A 270 -5.54 -1.65 6.46
C ALA A 270 -5.65 -3.17 6.63
N PRO A 271 -5.24 -3.73 7.79
CA PRO A 271 -5.36 -5.15 8.05
C PRO A 271 -6.81 -5.63 7.93
N ALA A 272 -7.01 -6.84 7.41
CA ALA A 272 -8.34 -7.41 7.29
C ALA A 272 -8.99 -7.58 8.68
N VAL A 273 -10.27 -7.21 8.78
CA VAL A 273 -11.06 -7.39 10.00
C VAL A 273 -11.32 -8.89 10.20
N LYS A 274 -11.03 -9.40 11.40
CA LYS A 274 -11.14 -10.85 11.68
C LYS A 274 -12.60 -11.34 11.73
N PHE A 275 -13.53 -10.48 12.15
CA PHE A 275 -14.93 -10.86 12.37
C PHE A 275 -15.83 -10.18 11.33
N LYS A 276 -15.89 -10.77 10.14
CA LYS A 276 -16.65 -10.24 8.99
C LYS A 276 -18.16 -10.23 9.18
N ASP A 277 -18.69 -11.06 10.07
CA ASP A 277 -20.14 -11.16 10.29
C ASP A 277 -20.76 -9.85 10.83
N LEU A 278 -19.94 -9.04 11.50
CA LEU A 278 -20.34 -7.71 11.96
C LEU A 278 -20.15 -6.61 10.89
N GLU A 279 -19.45 -6.91 9.81
CA GLU A 279 -19.22 -5.95 8.71
C GLU A 279 -20.55 -5.60 8.00
N ALA A 280 -21.44 -6.58 7.85
CA ALA A 280 -22.76 -6.39 7.28
C ALA A 280 -23.63 -5.40 8.08
N VAL A 281 -23.37 -5.26 9.38
CA VAL A 281 -24.07 -4.32 10.27
C VAL A 281 -23.75 -2.87 9.94
N VAL A 282 -22.50 -2.61 9.59
CA VAL A 282 -22.00 -1.26 9.25
C VAL A 282 -22.56 -0.80 7.91
N ASP A 283 -22.63 -1.70 6.93
CA ASP A 283 -23.09 -1.40 5.59
C ASP A 283 -24.62 -1.26 5.49
N SER A 284 -25.37 -1.92 6.37
CA SER A 284 -26.82 -2.02 6.26
C SER A 284 -27.63 -0.83 6.81
N ARG A 285 -27.00 0.14 7.49
CA ARG A 285 -27.66 1.23 8.22
C ARG A 285 -28.74 0.77 9.23
N VAL A 286 -28.72 -0.51 9.56
CA VAL A 286 -29.64 -1.08 10.53
C VAL A 286 -29.08 -0.81 11.92
N THR A 287 -29.92 -0.33 12.82
CA THR A 287 -29.48 -0.12 14.21
C THR A 287 -28.98 -1.44 14.80
N ALA A 288 -27.87 -1.40 15.52
CA ALA A 288 -27.23 -2.59 16.12
C ALA A 288 -28.23 -3.49 16.88
N ASN A 289 -29.27 -2.90 17.48
CA ASN A 289 -30.32 -3.62 18.19
C ASN A 289 -31.17 -4.52 17.30
N GLN A 290 -31.44 -4.15 16.05
CA GLN A 290 -32.27 -4.98 15.15
C GLN A 290 -31.51 -6.20 14.64
N ILE A 291 -30.21 -6.08 14.38
CA ILE A 291 -29.39 -7.19 13.89
C ILE A 291 -29.06 -8.17 15.00
N HIS A 292 -28.79 -7.68 16.19
CA HIS A 292 -28.51 -8.53 17.35
C HIS A 292 -29.72 -9.41 17.71
N PHE A 293 -30.92 -8.89 17.50
CA PHE A 293 -32.15 -9.65 17.77
C PHE A 293 -32.38 -10.74 16.71
N ASP A 294 -32.14 -10.46 15.44
CA ASP A 294 -32.31 -11.43 14.36
C ASP A 294 -31.28 -12.56 14.42
N CYS A 295 -30.03 -12.26 14.70
CA CYS A 295 -28.99 -13.28 14.91
C CYS A 295 -29.27 -14.18 16.11
N GLN A 296 -29.80 -13.65 17.21
CA GLN A 296 -30.17 -14.47 18.38
C GLN A 296 -31.38 -15.37 18.11
N SER A 297 -32.37 -14.91 17.35
CA SER A 297 -33.53 -15.73 17.01
C SER A 297 -33.20 -16.87 16.06
N ASP A 298 -32.27 -16.69 15.13
CA ASP A 298 -31.83 -17.72 14.21
C ASP A 298 -30.96 -18.77 14.91
N PHE A 299 -30.11 -18.35 15.85
CA PHE A 299 -29.28 -19.24 16.64
C PHE A 299 -30.12 -20.15 17.57
N LEU A 300 -31.20 -19.63 18.15
CA LEU A 300 -32.13 -20.40 18.99
C LEU A 300 -32.96 -21.41 18.17
N ARG A 301 -33.20 -21.17 16.90
CA ARG A 301 -33.88 -22.14 16.02
C ARG A 301 -32.97 -23.27 15.56
N ILE A 302 -31.66 -23.06 15.51
CA ILE A 302 -30.70 -24.08 15.09
C ILE A 302 -30.36 -25.01 16.25
N THR A 303 -30.47 -24.54 17.49
CA THR A 303 -30.08 -25.29 18.70
C THR A 303 -31.27 -25.97 19.40
N ALA A 304 -32.49 -25.81 18.95
CA ALA A 304 -33.69 -26.45 19.44
C ALA A 304 -34.10 -27.60 18.51
#